data_294b117f57b4b07f57177f9af53e770b
#
_entry.id   294b117f57b4b07f57177f9af53e770b
#
_cell.length_a   1.000
_cell.length_b   1.000
_cell.length_c   1.000
_cell.angle_alpha   90.00
_cell.angle_beta   90.00
_cell.angle_gamma   90.00
#
_symmetry.space_group_name_H-M   'P 1'
#
loop_
_entity.id
_entity.type
_entity.pdbx_description
1 polymer ?
#
loop_
_entity_poly.entity_id
_entity_poly.type
_entity_poly.pdbx_seq_one_letter_code
_entity_poly.pdbx_strand_id
1 'polypeptide(L)'
;MIKKSLENLLEKQGITLLNTLSKEERRARTETIKARYREAGYDDLPHELVTFLTIFDGKEIKRNDGYMAFIYSQNLPTRQEMRYYESDAGVTELIPFGDVNADEVLCI
;
A
#
# COMPACT_ATOMS: atom_id res chain seq x y z
N MET A 1 -11.26 -4.48 8.71
CA MET A 1 -9.83 -4.39 8.56
C MET A 1 -9.33 -5.14 7.34
N ILE A 2 -8.35 -4.60 6.72
CA ILE A 2 -7.80 -4.99 5.43
C ILE A 2 -7.21 -6.42 5.41
N LYS A 3 -6.84 -6.97 6.56
CA LYS A 3 -6.05 -8.20 6.66
C LYS A 3 -6.59 -9.40 5.91
N LYS A 4 -7.85 -9.77 6.09
CA LYS A 4 -8.39 -10.98 5.43
C LYS A 4 -8.54 -10.82 3.94
N SER A 5 -8.98 -9.65 3.48
CA SER A 5 -9.08 -9.36 2.05
C SER A 5 -7.71 -9.33 1.39
N LEU A 6 -6.69 -8.78 2.07
CA LEU A 6 -5.32 -8.75 1.59
C LEU A 6 -4.69 -10.14 1.56
N GLU A 7 -4.89 -10.94 2.59
CA GLU A 7 -4.39 -12.31 2.64
C GLU A 7 -4.96 -13.15 1.51
N ASN A 8 -6.26 -13.05 1.26
CA ASN A 8 -6.90 -13.76 0.16
C ASN A 8 -6.40 -13.29 -1.21
N LEU A 9 -6.19 -11.99 -1.38
CA LEU A 9 -5.64 -11.44 -2.61
C LEU A 9 -4.17 -11.85 -2.80
N LEU A 10 -3.38 -11.85 -1.73
CA LEU A 10 -2.01 -12.33 -1.77
C LEU A 10 -1.94 -13.81 -2.11
N GLU A 11 -2.85 -14.61 -1.58
CA GLU A 11 -2.90 -16.04 -1.90
C GLU A 11 -3.33 -16.31 -3.35
N LYS A 12 -4.35 -15.59 -3.84
CA LYS A 12 -4.92 -15.86 -5.17
C LYS A 12 -4.17 -15.16 -6.31
N GLN A 13 -3.78 -13.91 -6.12
CA GLN A 13 -3.16 -13.10 -7.17
C GLN A 13 -1.68 -12.82 -6.91
N GLY A 14 -1.31 -12.71 -5.64
CA GLY A 14 0.04 -12.35 -5.24
C GLY A 14 1.08 -13.39 -5.63
N ILE A 15 0.76 -14.67 -5.50
CA ILE A 15 1.68 -15.76 -5.87
C ILE A 15 1.96 -15.72 -7.36
N THR A 16 0.92 -15.55 -8.18
CA THR A 16 1.07 -15.46 -9.64
C THR A 16 1.87 -14.23 -10.02
N LEU A 17 1.54 -13.07 -9.47
CA LEU A 17 2.25 -11.82 -9.74
C LEU A 17 3.70 -11.86 -9.24
N LEU A 18 3.92 -12.44 -8.07
CA LEU A 18 5.26 -12.59 -7.51
C LEU A 18 6.13 -13.49 -8.40
N ASN A 19 5.57 -14.54 -8.96
CA ASN A 19 6.28 -15.46 -9.84
C ASN A 19 6.61 -14.85 -11.20
N THR A 20 5.91 -13.78 -11.62
CA THR A 20 6.22 -13.08 -12.87
C THR A 20 7.35 -12.08 -12.72
N LEU A 21 7.71 -11.71 -11.48
CA LEU A 21 8.77 -10.76 -11.23
C LEU A 21 10.10 -11.48 -11.02
N SER A 22 11.14 -11.02 -11.72
CA SER A 22 12.49 -11.49 -11.45
C SER A 22 12.97 -11.00 -10.08
N LYS A 23 14.03 -11.63 -9.56
CA LYS A 23 14.64 -11.22 -8.28
C LYS A 23 15.13 -9.77 -8.34
N GLU A 24 15.69 -9.37 -9.49
CA GLU A 24 16.17 -8.02 -9.72
C GLU A 24 15.04 -7.00 -9.78
N GLU A 25 13.95 -7.33 -10.47
CA GLU A 25 12.76 -6.49 -10.54
C GLU A 25 12.14 -6.28 -9.17
N ARG A 26 12.04 -7.33 -8.37
CA ARG A 26 11.52 -7.23 -6.99
C ARG A 26 12.36 -6.30 -6.14
N ARG A 27 13.70 -6.43 -6.25
CA ARG A 27 14.62 -5.56 -5.51
C ARG A 27 14.47 -4.10 -5.92
N ALA A 28 14.45 -3.85 -7.23
CA ALA A 28 14.31 -2.50 -7.78
C ALA A 28 12.99 -1.86 -7.33
N ARG A 29 11.88 -2.59 -7.39
CA ARG A 29 10.57 -2.09 -6.94
C ARG A 29 10.57 -1.79 -5.44
N THR A 30 11.13 -2.68 -4.65
CA THR A 30 11.23 -2.50 -3.19
C THR A 30 12.01 -1.24 -2.84
N GLU A 31 13.15 -1.02 -3.48
CA GLU A 31 13.98 0.17 -3.24
C GLU A 31 13.25 1.45 -3.65
N THR A 32 12.55 1.43 -4.78
CA THR A 32 11.76 2.57 -5.26
C THR A 32 10.65 2.92 -4.26
N ILE A 33 9.93 1.93 -3.77
CA ILE A 33 8.86 2.10 -2.79
C ILE A 33 9.40 2.71 -1.50
N LYS A 34 10.49 2.18 -0.98
CA LYS A 34 11.13 2.69 0.24
C LYS A 34 11.57 4.14 0.08
N ALA A 35 12.15 4.48 -1.08
CA ALA A 35 12.58 5.84 -1.37
C ALA A 35 11.40 6.83 -1.40
N ARG A 36 10.29 6.45 -2.01
CA ARG A 36 9.09 7.28 -2.09
C ARG A 36 8.50 7.57 -0.70
N TYR A 37 8.43 6.54 0.14
CA TYR A 37 7.94 6.71 1.52
C TYR A 37 8.88 7.56 2.35
N ARG A 38 10.18 7.40 2.16
CA ARG A 38 11.18 8.22 2.87
C ARG A 38 11.04 9.70 2.49
N GLU A 39 10.85 10.00 1.22
CA GLU A 39 10.62 11.39 0.76
C GLU A 39 9.34 11.99 1.35
N ALA A 40 8.33 11.17 1.57
CA ALA A 40 7.08 11.61 2.19
C ALA A 40 7.17 11.72 3.73
N GLY A 41 8.29 11.33 4.31
CA GLY A 41 8.54 11.46 5.76
C GLY A 41 8.33 10.20 6.58
N TYR A 42 8.18 9.03 5.94
CA TYR A 42 8.00 7.76 6.62
C TYR A 42 9.33 7.01 6.69
N ASP A 43 9.87 6.83 7.89
CA ASP A 43 11.19 6.23 8.08
C ASP A 43 11.15 4.71 8.22
N ASP A 44 10.17 4.18 8.94
CA ASP A 44 10.04 2.75 9.18
C ASP A 44 8.77 2.20 8.56
N LEU A 45 8.91 1.31 7.58
CA LEU A 45 7.78 0.63 6.95
C LEU A 45 7.70 -0.81 7.45
N PRO A 46 6.50 -1.29 7.83
CA PRO A 46 6.32 -2.71 8.10
C PRO A 46 6.73 -3.55 6.89
N HIS A 47 7.44 -4.64 7.13
CA HIS A 47 7.89 -5.54 6.08
C HIS A 47 6.72 -6.07 5.23
N GLU A 48 5.61 -6.37 5.88
CA GLU A 48 4.40 -6.85 5.20
C GLU A 48 3.85 -5.83 4.20
N LEU A 49 3.87 -4.55 4.56
CA LEU A 49 3.43 -3.48 3.68
C LEU A 49 4.36 -3.35 2.47
N VAL A 50 5.66 -3.40 2.68
CA VAL A 50 6.65 -3.32 1.59
C VAL A 50 6.46 -4.49 0.63
N THR A 51 6.28 -5.70 1.14
CA THR A 51 6.03 -6.88 0.32
C THR A 51 4.75 -6.73 -0.49
N PHE A 52 3.68 -6.27 0.14
CA PHE A 52 2.40 -6.03 -0.53
C PHE A 52 2.53 -4.99 -1.64
N LEU A 53 3.17 -3.86 -1.37
CA LEU A 53 3.38 -2.81 -2.36
C LEU A 53 4.29 -3.24 -3.50
N THR A 54 5.29 -4.07 -3.24
CA THR A 54 6.16 -4.61 -4.28
C THR A 54 5.34 -5.37 -5.32
N ILE A 55 4.27 -6.03 -4.88
CA ILE A 55 3.38 -6.82 -5.76
C ILE A 55 2.30 -5.94 -6.40
N PHE A 56 1.64 -5.11 -5.61
CA PHE A 56 0.38 -4.45 -6.00
C PHE A 56 0.49 -2.96 -6.33
N ASP A 57 1.67 -2.34 -6.19
CA ASP A 57 1.83 -0.91 -6.48
C ASP A 57 1.38 -0.59 -7.92
N GLY A 58 0.49 0.38 -8.06
CA GLY A 58 -0.09 0.77 -9.33
C GLY A 58 -1.25 -0.11 -9.81
N LYS A 59 -1.72 -1.04 -8.99
CA LYS A 59 -2.81 -1.95 -9.36
C LYS A 59 -4.15 -1.53 -8.80
N GLU A 60 -5.20 -1.78 -9.56
CA GLU A 60 -6.58 -1.66 -9.10
C GLU A 60 -7.07 -3.02 -8.60
N ILE A 61 -7.76 -3.01 -7.47
CA ILE A 61 -8.37 -4.20 -6.89
C ILE A 61 -9.86 -3.99 -6.88
N LYS A 62 -10.60 -4.80 -7.65
CA LYS A 62 -12.05 -4.69 -7.78
C LYS A 62 -12.74 -5.85 -7.07
N ARG A 63 -13.79 -5.54 -6.33
CA ARG A 63 -14.68 -6.54 -5.74
C ARG A 63 -16.01 -6.54 -6.48
N ASN A 64 -16.74 -7.64 -6.35
CA ASN A 64 -18.03 -7.84 -7.05
C ASN A 64 -19.12 -6.89 -6.58
N ASP A 65 -18.96 -6.26 -5.43
CA ASP A 65 -19.92 -5.32 -4.83
C ASP A 65 -19.72 -3.86 -5.28
N GLY A 66 -18.88 -3.63 -6.29
CA GLY A 66 -18.55 -2.29 -6.76
C GLY A 66 -17.44 -1.60 -6.00
N TYR A 67 -16.89 -2.23 -5.00
CA TYR A 67 -15.75 -1.72 -4.23
C TYR A 67 -14.49 -1.77 -5.09
N MET A 68 -13.81 -0.66 -5.23
CA MET A 68 -12.59 -0.55 -6.00
C MET A 68 -11.50 0.13 -5.18
N ALA A 69 -10.40 -0.57 -4.97
CA ALA A 69 -9.23 -0.03 -4.31
C ALA A 69 -8.12 0.19 -5.34
N PHE A 70 -7.45 1.32 -5.25
CA PHE A 70 -6.26 1.61 -6.03
C PHE A 70 -5.06 1.65 -5.09
N ILE A 71 -4.08 0.80 -5.35
CA ILE A 71 -2.88 0.68 -4.53
C ILE A 71 -1.77 1.50 -5.18
N TYR A 72 -1.16 2.39 -4.41
CA TYR A 72 -0.13 3.26 -4.94
C TYR A 72 0.93 3.61 -3.90
N SER A 73 2.13 3.88 -4.38
CA SER A 73 3.22 4.45 -3.58
C SER A 73 3.67 5.81 -4.10
N GLN A 74 2.96 6.36 -5.09
CA GLN A 74 3.23 7.69 -5.67
C GLN A 74 2.27 8.73 -5.11
N ASN A 75 2.71 9.99 -5.03
CA ASN A 75 1.89 11.10 -4.58
C ASN A 75 1.25 10.85 -3.20
N LEU A 76 2.03 10.23 -2.33
CA LEU A 76 1.57 9.89 -0.99
C LEU A 76 1.28 11.14 -0.16
N PRO A 77 0.22 11.14 0.67
CA PRO A 77 0.10 12.13 1.71
C PRO A 77 1.36 12.11 2.58
N THR A 78 1.87 13.29 2.92
CA THR A 78 3.06 13.39 3.76
C THR A 78 2.76 12.90 5.18
N ARG A 79 3.81 12.55 5.92
CA ARG A 79 3.66 12.18 7.33
C ARG A 79 2.98 13.29 8.14
N GLN A 80 3.24 14.55 7.80
CA GLN A 80 2.62 15.70 8.45
C GLN A 80 1.12 15.79 8.14
N GLU A 81 0.73 15.56 6.89
CA GLU A 81 -0.67 15.51 6.49
C GLU A 81 -1.42 14.38 7.20
N MET A 82 -0.78 13.22 7.33
CA MET A 82 -1.39 12.07 7.99
C MET A 82 -1.61 12.29 9.49
N ARG A 83 -0.84 13.14 10.14
CA ARG A 83 -1.05 13.50 11.54
C ARG A 83 -2.41 14.15 11.77
N TYR A 84 -2.90 14.88 10.79
CA TYR A 84 -4.24 15.47 10.85
C TYR A 84 -5.32 14.37 10.93
N TYR A 85 -5.20 13.37 10.09
CA TYR A 85 -6.14 12.23 10.10
C TYR A 85 -5.98 11.37 11.35
N GLU A 86 -4.78 11.22 11.85
CA GLU A 86 -4.51 10.50 13.09
C GLU A 86 -5.19 11.14 14.28
N SER A 87 -5.09 12.46 14.38
CA SER A 87 -5.73 13.22 15.43
C SER A 87 -7.25 13.10 15.41
N ASP A 88 -7.84 13.18 14.22
CA ASP A 88 -9.28 13.08 14.03
C ASP A 88 -9.81 11.66 14.32
N ALA A 89 -9.07 10.65 13.94
CA ALA A 89 -9.43 9.23 14.15
C ALA A 89 -9.05 8.69 15.54
N GLY A 90 -8.27 9.42 16.31
CA GLY A 90 -7.79 8.97 17.62
C GLY A 90 -6.78 7.83 17.57
N VAL A 91 -6.05 7.70 16.46
CA VAL A 91 -5.01 6.69 16.27
C VAL A 91 -3.68 7.36 15.96
N THR A 92 -2.59 6.59 15.98
CA THR A 92 -1.25 7.08 15.68
C THR A 92 -0.57 6.22 14.61
N GLU A 93 0.39 6.82 13.94
CA GLU A 93 1.28 6.14 12.99
C GLU A 93 0.56 5.48 11.80
N LEU A 94 -0.40 6.19 11.20
CA LEU A 94 -1.05 5.74 9.97
C LEU A 94 -0.09 5.86 8.78
N ILE A 95 -0.01 4.80 7.99
CA ILE A 95 0.82 4.77 6.78
C ILE A 95 -0.10 4.56 5.58
N PRO A 96 -0.23 5.55 4.67
CA PRO A 96 -1.11 5.43 3.51
C PRO A 96 -0.50 4.52 2.45
N PHE A 97 -1.32 3.74 1.75
CA PHE A 97 -0.86 2.88 0.66
C PHE A 97 -1.85 2.75 -0.50
N GLY A 98 -2.90 3.53 -0.49
CA GLY A 98 -3.88 3.48 -1.56
C GLY A 98 -5.12 4.30 -1.24
N ASP A 99 -6.14 4.19 -2.09
CA ASP A 99 -7.44 4.78 -1.84
C ASP A 99 -8.57 3.83 -2.22
N VAL A 100 -9.77 4.14 -1.75
CA VAL A 100 -10.99 3.39 -2.05
C VAL A 100 -11.94 4.34 -2.75
N ASN A 101 -12.37 3.98 -3.96
CA ASN A 101 -13.31 4.76 -4.76
C ASN A 101 -12.90 6.24 -4.90
N ALA A 102 -11.61 6.50 -4.88
CA ALA A 102 -10.97 7.83 -4.96
C ALA A 102 -11.33 8.81 -3.82
N ASP A 103 -12.06 8.37 -2.80
CA ASP A 103 -12.53 9.23 -1.70
C ASP A 103 -11.84 8.93 -0.36
N GLU A 104 -11.53 7.67 -0.08
CA GLU A 104 -10.99 7.26 1.21
C GLU A 104 -9.55 6.77 1.07
N VAL A 105 -8.68 7.22 1.97
CA VAL A 105 -7.28 6.79 1.99
C VAL A 105 -7.17 5.47 2.74
N LEU A 106 -6.54 4.48 2.10
CA LEU A 106 -6.21 3.21 2.74
C LEU A 106 -4.93 3.37 3.55
N CYS A 107 -4.98 2.98 4.82
CA CYS A 107 -3.86 3.08 5.74
C CYS A 107 -3.66 1.80 6.54
N ILE A 108 -2.47 1.64 7.01
CA ILE A 108 -2.13 0.55 7.92
C ILE A 108 -1.57 1.12 9.24
#